data_557ff7432e81e36fcc06a65c57d723a2
#
_entry.id   557ff7432e81e36fcc06a65c57d723a2
#
_cell.length_a   1.000
_cell.length_b   1.000
_cell.length_c   1.000
_cell.angle_alpha   90.00
_cell.angle_beta   90.00
_cell.angle_gamma   90.00
#
_symmetry.space_group_name_H-M   'P 1'
#
loop_
_entity.id
_entity.type
_entity.pdbx_description
1 polymer ?
#
loop_
_entity_poly.entity_id
_entity_poly.type
_entity_poly.pdbx_seq_one_letter_code
_entity_poly.pdbx_strand_id
1 'polypeptide(L)'
;LATLESTPIEVVETLGEVLSAKVGERVSRALNQTGGEKSAAAVLNAMHKDERKKLLDNMDERAPDLVRSIRMKMFTFEDLQTLDVKTMQKIMREVDAGQLAIALKAATSTLRDAMLGALSKRAAENVNEEIEGLPDNLSMRAIESAQNSIIDVVRQLETEGEISLESD
;
A
#
# COMPACT_ATOMS: atom_id res chain seq x y z
N LEU A 1 13.63 -31.96 -11.84
CA LEU A 1 12.80 -31.06 -11.02
C LEU A 1 13.16 -29.64 -11.41
N ALA A 2 12.54 -29.15 -12.50
CA ALA A 2 12.67 -27.77 -12.93
C ALA A 2 11.68 -26.92 -12.13
N THR A 3 12.14 -26.12 -11.21
CA THR A 3 11.45 -24.97 -10.69
C THR A 3 11.35 -23.96 -11.83
N LEU A 4 10.19 -23.89 -12.47
CA LEU A 4 9.85 -22.81 -13.40
C LEU A 4 9.75 -21.51 -12.56
N GLU A 5 10.82 -20.75 -12.52
CA GLU A 5 10.76 -19.34 -12.22
C GLU A 5 10.06 -18.67 -13.42
N SER A 6 8.74 -18.51 -13.30
CA SER A 6 8.00 -17.73 -14.29
C SER A 6 8.54 -16.31 -14.30
N THR A 7 8.98 -15.85 -15.47
CA THR A 7 9.45 -14.48 -15.67
C THR A 7 8.30 -13.49 -15.39
N PRO A 8 8.58 -12.26 -14.95
CA PRO A 8 7.53 -11.23 -14.74
C PRO A 8 6.62 -11.03 -15.95
N ILE A 9 7.12 -11.24 -17.17
CA ILE A 9 6.36 -11.11 -18.41
C ILE A 9 5.34 -12.25 -18.57
N GLU A 10 5.71 -13.50 -18.27
CA GLU A 10 4.78 -14.64 -18.32
C GLU A 10 3.65 -14.50 -17.29
N VAL A 11 3.94 -13.96 -16.11
CA VAL A 11 2.90 -13.70 -15.10
C VAL A 11 1.93 -12.62 -15.58
N VAL A 12 2.41 -11.58 -16.26
CA VAL A 12 1.58 -10.51 -16.84
C VAL A 12 0.75 -11.02 -18.01
N GLU A 13 1.31 -11.85 -18.88
CA GLU A 13 0.57 -12.49 -19.98
C GLU A 13 -0.50 -13.46 -19.46
N THR A 14 -0.16 -14.27 -18.45
CA THR A 14 -1.11 -15.17 -17.78
C THR A 14 -2.25 -14.40 -17.09
N LEU A 15 -1.96 -13.27 -16.43
CA LEU A 15 -2.98 -12.36 -15.90
C LEU A 15 -3.86 -11.78 -17.01
N GLY A 16 -3.28 -11.37 -18.13
CA GLY A 16 -4.01 -10.86 -19.30
C GLY A 16 -4.93 -11.91 -19.93
N GLU A 17 -4.46 -13.14 -20.09
CA GLU A 17 -5.25 -14.26 -20.66
C GLU A 17 -6.37 -14.69 -19.72
N VAL A 18 -6.10 -14.81 -18.43
CA VAL A 18 -7.11 -15.18 -17.41
C VAL A 18 -8.20 -14.12 -17.32
N LEU A 19 -7.88 -12.84 -17.47
CA LEU A 19 -8.83 -11.72 -17.49
C LEU A 19 -9.61 -11.63 -18.81
N SER A 20 -9.06 -12.14 -19.91
CA SER A 20 -9.73 -12.20 -21.23
C SER A 20 -10.88 -13.21 -21.29
N ALA A 21 -10.86 -14.24 -20.47
CA ALA A 21 -11.85 -15.32 -20.47
C ALA A 21 -12.91 -15.07 -19.38
N LYS A 22 -14.00 -14.31 -19.65
CA LYS A 22 -15.33 -14.27 -18.97
C LYS A 22 -15.44 -14.74 -17.48
N VAL A 23 -14.42 -14.54 -16.63
CA VAL A 23 -14.31 -15.21 -15.32
C VAL A 23 -14.08 -14.21 -14.16
N GLY A 24 -14.49 -12.95 -14.31
CA GLY A 24 -14.20 -11.89 -13.30
C GLY A 24 -14.49 -12.32 -11.85
N GLU A 25 -15.61 -12.94 -11.58
CA GLU A 25 -16.01 -13.30 -10.21
C GLU A 25 -15.34 -14.57 -9.68
N ARG A 26 -15.07 -15.56 -10.56
CA ARG A 26 -14.36 -16.79 -10.17
C ARG A 26 -12.87 -16.59 -10.02
N VAL A 27 -12.28 -15.74 -10.87
CA VAL A 27 -10.86 -15.37 -10.80
C VAL A 27 -10.59 -14.54 -9.58
N SER A 28 -11.44 -13.57 -9.25
CA SER A 28 -11.32 -12.76 -8.03
C SER A 28 -11.33 -13.65 -6.79
N ARG A 29 -12.21 -14.65 -6.73
CA ARG A 29 -12.29 -15.60 -5.62
C ARG A 29 -11.07 -16.55 -5.55
N ALA A 30 -10.58 -17.03 -6.69
CA ALA A 30 -9.39 -17.90 -6.76
C ALA A 30 -8.10 -17.12 -6.43
N LEU A 31 -7.96 -15.89 -6.91
CA LEU A 31 -6.83 -15.01 -6.59
C LEU A 31 -6.80 -14.61 -5.11
N ASN A 32 -7.95 -14.36 -4.50
CA ASN A 32 -8.05 -14.08 -3.07
C ASN A 32 -7.62 -15.29 -2.21
N GLN A 33 -7.97 -16.50 -2.64
CA GLN A 33 -7.63 -17.72 -1.89
C GLN A 33 -6.16 -18.13 -2.01
N THR A 34 -5.48 -17.75 -3.09
CA THR A 34 -4.10 -18.18 -3.38
C THR A 34 -3.05 -17.07 -3.20
N GLY A 35 -3.41 -15.90 -2.70
CA GLY A 35 -2.49 -14.76 -2.60
C GLY A 35 -2.13 -14.12 -3.95
N GLY A 36 -2.86 -14.44 -5.02
CA GLY A 36 -2.59 -13.98 -6.38
C GLY A 36 -2.62 -12.46 -6.54
N GLU A 37 -3.54 -11.76 -5.85
CA GLU A 37 -3.59 -10.29 -5.86
C GLU A 37 -2.33 -9.66 -5.24
N LYS A 38 -1.80 -10.28 -4.17
CA LYS A 38 -0.56 -9.82 -3.54
C LYS A 38 0.65 -10.02 -4.45
N SER A 39 0.69 -11.15 -5.16
CA SER A 39 1.71 -11.43 -6.16
C SER A 39 1.58 -10.51 -7.37
N ALA A 40 0.37 -10.26 -7.85
CA ALA A 40 0.08 -9.30 -8.91
C ALA A 40 0.53 -7.87 -8.53
N ALA A 41 0.23 -7.42 -7.32
CA ALA A 41 0.67 -6.13 -6.83
C ALA A 41 2.21 -6.02 -6.79
N ALA A 42 2.91 -7.07 -6.36
CA ALA A 42 4.37 -7.09 -6.34
C ALA A 42 4.98 -7.02 -7.75
N VAL A 43 4.43 -7.75 -8.72
CA VAL A 43 4.85 -7.71 -10.12
C VAL A 43 4.60 -6.32 -10.72
N LEU A 44 3.41 -5.76 -10.51
CA LEU A 44 3.05 -4.43 -11.00
C LEU A 44 3.94 -3.33 -10.39
N ASN A 45 4.32 -3.46 -9.12
CA ASN A 45 5.26 -2.52 -8.50
C ASN A 45 6.67 -2.58 -9.11
N ALA A 46 7.07 -3.74 -9.65
CA ALA A 46 8.35 -3.92 -10.35
C ALA A 46 8.33 -3.42 -11.81
N MET A 47 7.17 -3.12 -12.38
CA MET A 47 7.04 -2.65 -13.76
C MET A 47 7.30 -1.15 -13.89
N HIS A 48 7.66 -0.71 -15.12
CA HIS A 48 7.71 0.71 -15.44
C HIS A 48 6.33 1.38 -15.31
N LYS A 49 6.32 2.62 -14.81
CA LYS A 49 5.10 3.37 -14.49
C LYS A 49 4.09 3.41 -15.65
N ASP A 50 4.56 3.66 -16.88
CA ASP A 50 3.70 3.81 -18.06
C ASP A 50 3.06 2.48 -18.49
N GLU A 51 3.81 1.38 -18.39
CA GLU A 51 3.31 0.03 -18.70
C GLU A 51 2.30 -0.42 -17.66
N ARG A 52 2.61 -0.21 -16.40
CA ARG A 52 1.72 -0.48 -15.26
C ARG A 52 0.40 0.26 -15.40
N LYS A 53 0.44 1.56 -15.73
CA LYS A 53 -0.76 2.37 -15.92
C LYS A 53 -1.63 1.80 -17.04
N LYS A 54 -1.05 1.57 -18.23
CA LYS A 54 -1.78 0.99 -19.37
C LYS A 54 -2.42 -0.35 -19.04
N LEU A 55 -1.71 -1.21 -18.29
CA LEU A 55 -2.23 -2.52 -17.91
C LEU A 55 -3.39 -2.37 -16.92
N LEU A 56 -3.26 -1.53 -15.90
CA LEU A 56 -4.32 -1.29 -14.93
C LEU A 56 -5.56 -0.65 -15.58
N ASP A 57 -5.37 0.31 -16.50
CA ASP A 57 -6.48 0.94 -17.23
C ASP A 57 -7.23 -0.08 -18.10
N ASN A 58 -6.52 -0.97 -18.81
CA ASN A 58 -7.14 -2.06 -19.57
C ASN A 58 -7.89 -3.08 -18.69
N MET A 59 -7.37 -3.33 -17.51
CA MET A 59 -8.00 -4.23 -16.55
C MET A 59 -9.22 -3.59 -15.89
N ASP A 60 -9.20 -2.28 -15.66
CA ASP A 60 -10.27 -1.53 -15.00
C ASP A 60 -11.57 -1.58 -15.80
N GLU A 61 -11.48 -1.52 -17.14
CA GLU A 61 -12.63 -1.68 -18.03
C GLU A 61 -13.35 -3.03 -17.89
N ARG A 62 -12.65 -4.07 -17.44
CA ARG A 62 -13.14 -5.46 -17.38
C ARG A 62 -13.44 -5.96 -15.98
N ALA A 63 -12.66 -5.51 -15.00
CA ALA A 63 -12.69 -5.98 -13.62
C ALA A 63 -12.30 -4.88 -12.64
N PRO A 64 -13.12 -3.81 -12.48
CA PRO A 64 -12.79 -2.65 -11.66
C PRO A 64 -12.53 -3.02 -10.19
N ASP A 65 -13.33 -3.91 -9.61
CA ASP A 65 -13.16 -4.35 -8.22
C ASP A 65 -11.80 -5.06 -7.98
N LEU A 66 -11.35 -5.85 -8.98
CA LEU A 66 -10.04 -6.52 -8.92
C LEU A 66 -8.91 -5.50 -9.02
N VAL A 67 -9.02 -4.52 -9.92
CA VAL A 67 -8.02 -3.45 -10.06
C VAL A 67 -7.93 -2.64 -8.79
N ARG A 68 -9.06 -2.28 -8.20
CA ARG A 68 -9.10 -1.58 -6.91
C ARG A 68 -8.39 -2.37 -5.82
N SER A 69 -8.68 -3.67 -5.68
CA SER A 69 -8.02 -4.55 -4.71
C SER A 69 -6.51 -4.65 -4.94
N ILE A 70 -6.08 -4.74 -6.19
CA ILE A 70 -4.66 -4.76 -6.54
C ILE A 70 -3.99 -3.42 -6.22
N ARG A 71 -4.60 -2.28 -6.59
CA ARG A 71 -4.07 -0.94 -6.27
C ARG A 71 -3.89 -0.74 -4.76
N MET A 72 -4.86 -1.18 -3.95
CA MET A 72 -4.74 -1.15 -2.49
C MET A 72 -3.55 -1.97 -1.97
N LYS A 73 -3.27 -3.12 -2.59
CA LYS A 73 -2.13 -3.97 -2.22
C LYS A 73 -0.79 -3.47 -2.76
N MET A 74 -0.82 -2.64 -3.78
CA MET A 74 0.36 -1.95 -4.32
C MET A 74 0.79 -0.77 -3.46
N PHE A 75 -0.14 -0.18 -2.69
CA PHE A 75 0.13 0.98 -1.86
C PHE A 75 1.08 0.62 -0.72
N THR A 76 2.16 1.38 -0.61
CA THR A 76 3.23 1.18 0.37
C THR A 76 3.26 2.32 1.40
N PHE A 77 4.00 2.12 2.49
CA PHE A 77 4.17 3.15 3.51
C PHE A 77 4.80 4.44 2.95
N GLU A 78 5.74 4.31 2.02
CA GLU A 78 6.38 5.47 1.37
C GLU A 78 5.41 6.25 0.46
N ASP A 79 4.38 5.61 -0.08
CA ASP A 79 3.39 6.27 -0.92
C ASP A 79 2.50 7.26 -0.14
N LEU A 80 2.46 7.15 1.20
CA LEU A 80 1.74 8.10 2.06
C LEU A 80 2.17 9.55 1.83
N GLN A 81 3.43 9.81 1.46
CA GLN A 81 3.92 11.15 1.15
C GLN A 81 3.21 11.81 -0.05
N THR A 82 2.53 11.04 -0.88
CA THR A 82 1.81 11.54 -2.07
C THR A 82 0.38 11.96 -1.76
N LEU A 83 -0.12 11.65 -0.57
CA LEU A 83 -1.48 11.98 -0.17
C LEU A 83 -1.61 13.46 0.19
N ASP A 84 -2.80 14.00 -0.06
CA ASP A 84 -3.12 15.35 0.35
C ASP A 84 -3.21 15.47 1.89
N VAL A 85 -3.07 16.70 2.38
CA VAL A 85 -3.04 16.98 3.83
C VAL A 85 -4.32 16.54 4.55
N LYS A 86 -5.49 16.65 3.91
CA LYS A 86 -6.77 16.28 4.53
C LYS A 86 -6.89 14.78 4.69
N THR A 87 -6.50 14.03 3.67
CA THR A 87 -6.43 12.57 3.70
C THR A 87 -5.45 12.11 4.76
N MET A 88 -4.25 12.70 4.80
CA MET A 88 -3.26 12.41 5.83
C MET A 88 -3.79 12.69 7.24
N GLN A 89 -4.49 13.81 7.45
CA GLN A 89 -5.09 14.13 8.75
C GLN A 89 -6.13 13.09 9.21
N LYS A 90 -6.93 12.55 8.29
CA LYS A 90 -7.88 11.47 8.62
C LYS A 90 -7.16 10.22 9.08
N ILE A 91 -6.12 9.81 8.35
CA ILE A 91 -5.29 8.65 8.70
C ILE A 91 -4.66 8.85 10.08
N MET A 92 -4.08 10.02 10.33
CA MET A 92 -3.39 10.32 11.61
C MET A 92 -4.31 10.36 12.83
N ARG A 93 -5.62 10.48 12.66
CA ARG A 93 -6.58 10.40 13.78
C ARG A 93 -6.78 8.98 14.28
N GLU A 94 -6.61 8.01 13.40
CA GLU A 94 -6.83 6.58 13.66
C GLU A 94 -5.53 5.85 14.06
N VAL A 95 -4.37 6.51 13.88
CA VAL A 95 -3.05 5.92 14.15
C VAL A 95 -2.58 6.31 15.56
N ASP A 96 -2.15 5.31 16.32
CA ASP A 96 -1.56 5.50 17.64
C ASP A 96 -0.17 6.17 17.55
N ALA A 97 0.13 7.11 18.48
CA ALA A 97 1.36 7.86 18.48
C ALA A 97 2.61 6.99 18.63
N GLY A 98 2.56 5.95 19.47
CA GLY A 98 3.67 5.03 19.66
C GLY A 98 3.94 4.18 18.41
N GLN A 99 2.89 3.70 17.73
CA GLN A 99 3.02 3.00 16.44
C GLN A 99 3.58 3.92 15.36
N LEU A 100 3.11 5.16 15.31
CA LEU A 100 3.62 6.16 14.38
C LEU A 100 5.10 6.44 14.60
N ALA A 101 5.53 6.60 15.85
CA ALA A 101 6.93 6.82 16.22
C ALA A 101 7.82 5.66 15.74
N ILE A 102 7.41 4.41 15.98
CA ILE A 102 8.14 3.21 15.50
C ILE A 102 8.24 3.19 13.97
N ALA A 103 7.12 3.44 13.28
CA ALA A 103 7.08 3.43 11.81
C ALA A 103 7.98 4.51 11.20
N LEU A 104 8.03 5.69 11.82
CA LEU A 104 8.83 6.84 11.37
C LEU A 104 10.33 6.72 11.67
N LYS A 105 10.76 5.76 12.51
CA LYS A 105 12.20 5.57 12.85
C LYS A 105 13.06 5.31 11.61
N ALA A 106 12.51 4.59 10.60
CA ALA A 106 13.20 4.30 9.34
C ALA A 106 12.57 5.01 8.12
N ALA A 107 11.65 5.96 8.34
CA ALA A 107 11.04 6.72 7.25
C ALA A 107 11.99 7.76 6.68
N THR A 108 11.80 8.11 5.40
CA THR A 108 12.47 9.25 4.78
C THR A 108 12.09 10.56 5.48
N SER A 109 12.96 11.56 5.44
CA SER A 109 12.66 12.89 6.02
C SER A 109 11.41 13.50 5.39
N THR A 110 11.24 13.36 4.08
CA THR A 110 10.06 13.86 3.34
C THR A 110 8.76 13.26 3.87
N LEU A 111 8.71 11.93 4.07
CA LEU A 111 7.54 11.26 4.61
C LEU A 111 7.28 11.64 6.07
N ARG A 112 8.35 11.70 6.88
CA ARG A 112 8.25 12.13 8.28
C ARG A 112 7.66 13.53 8.38
N ASP A 113 8.17 14.49 7.60
CA ASP A 113 7.70 15.87 7.60
C ASP A 113 6.24 15.97 7.15
N ALA A 114 5.85 15.20 6.14
CA ALA A 114 4.47 15.14 5.65
C ALA A 114 3.51 14.60 6.74
N MET A 115 3.87 13.52 7.41
CA MET A 115 3.03 12.91 8.44
C MET A 115 2.96 13.77 9.70
N LEU A 116 4.08 14.31 10.19
CA LEU A 116 4.10 15.21 11.35
C LEU A 116 3.41 16.52 11.04
N GLY A 117 3.53 17.04 9.82
CA GLY A 117 2.84 18.26 9.37
C GLY A 117 1.32 18.13 9.30
N ALA A 118 0.79 16.93 9.20
CA ALA A 118 -0.64 16.66 9.26
C ALA A 118 -1.21 16.61 10.68
N LEU A 119 -0.36 16.52 11.69
CA LEU A 119 -0.71 16.51 13.10
C LEU A 119 -0.83 17.94 13.67
N SER A 120 -1.52 18.06 14.80
CA SER A 120 -1.41 19.28 15.60
C SER A 120 0.02 19.41 16.16
N LYS A 121 0.46 20.63 16.42
CA LYS A 121 1.80 20.90 16.99
C LYS A 121 2.10 20.04 18.21
N ARG A 122 1.17 19.95 19.16
CA ARG A 122 1.30 19.13 20.36
C ARG A 122 1.42 17.63 20.05
N ALA A 123 0.62 17.14 19.10
CA ALA A 123 0.68 15.73 18.71
C ALA A 123 2.00 15.41 18.00
N ALA A 124 2.48 16.31 17.13
CA ALA A 124 3.78 16.15 16.48
C ALA A 124 4.96 16.18 17.49
N GLU A 125 4.91 17.06 18.49
CA GLU A 125 5.89 17.10 19.58
C GLU A 125 5.89 15.77 20.35
N ASN A 126 4.72 15.26 20.72
CA ASN A 126 4.59 13.97 21.41
C ASN A 126 5.17 12.79 20.58
N VAL A 127 4.89 12.74 19.29
CA VAL A 127 5.46 11.71 18.42
C VAL A 127 6.99 11.84 18.32
N ASN A 128 7.53 13.05 18.25
CA ASN A 128 8.98 13.26 18.25
C ASN A 128 9.64 12.80 19.57
N GLU A 129 9.02 13.09 20.71
CA GLU A 129 9.49 12.60 22.02
C GLU A 129 9.48 11.05 22.07
N GLU A 130 8.43 10.44 21.54
CA GLU A 130 8.36 8.98 21.41
C GLU A 130 9.48 8.43 20.52
N ILE A 131 9.76 9.06 19.36
CA ILE A 131 10.86 8.66 18.47
C ILE A 131 12.22 8.74 19.17
N GLU A 132 12.46 9.80 19.94
CA GLU A 132 13.69 9.99 20.72
C GLU A 132 13.82 8.96 21.85
N GLY A 133 12.70 8.54 22.44
CA GLY A 133 12.65 7.52 23.48
C GLY A 133 12.83 6.09 22.97
N LEU A 134 12.73 5.86 21.64
CA LEU A 134 12.88 4.52 21.07
C LEU A 134 14.34 4.03 21.17
N PRO A 135 14.55 2.75 21.47
CA PRO A 135 15.89 2.17 21.52
C PRO A 135 16.56 2.21 20.14
N ASP A 136 17.88 2.43 20.13
CA ASP A 136 18.66 2.48 18.89
C ASP A 136 18.70 1.14 18.14
N ASN A 137 18.55 0.05 18.86
CA ASN A 137 18.55 -1.32 18.33
C ASN A 137 17.16 -1.85 17.98
N LEU A 138 16.21 -0.95 17.66
CA LEU A 138 14.87 -1.38 17.23
C LEU A 138 14.95 -2.28 15.99
N SER A 139 14.32 -3.45 16.06
CA SER A 139 14.39 -4.41 14.95
C SER A 139 13.65 -3.92 13.72
N MET A 140 14.19 -4.16 12.53
CA MET A 140 13.50 -3.86 11.26
C MET A 140 12.13 -4.49 11.20
N ARG A 141 11.97 -5.70 11.76
CA ARG A 141 10.68 -6.39 11.84
C ARG A 141 9.65 -5.60 12.64
N ALA A 142 10.04 -4.95 13.73
CA ALA A 142 9.14 -4.11 14.52
C ALA A 142 8.71 -2.87 13.73
N ILE A 143 9.65 -2.24 13.01
CA ILE A 143 9.39 -1.09 12.14
C ILE A 143 8.42 -1.47 11.01
N GLU A 144 8.72 -2.54 10.28
CA GLU A 144 7.86 -3.05 9.20
C GLU A 144 6.46 -3.43 9.71
N SER A 145 6.36 -4.01 10.90
CA SER A 145 5.08 -4.33 11.52
C SER A 145 4.27 -3.08 11.82
N ALA A 146 4.90 -2.04 12.36
CA ALA A 146 4.24 -0.76 12.62
C ALA A 146 3.80 -0.06 11.33
N GLN A 147 4.66 -0.06 10.29
CA GLN A 147 4.32 0.47 8.96
C GLN A 147 3.15 -0.27 8.34
N ASN A 148 3.13 -1.60 8.39
CA ASN A 148 2.03 -2.40 7.88
C ASN A 148 0.72 -2.13 8.63
N SER A 149 0.77 -1.94 9.95
CA SER A 149 -0.43 -1.58 10.73
C SER A 149 -1.01 -0.23 10.29
N ILE A 150 -0.18 0.74 9.98
CA ILE A 150 -0.64 2.04 9.43
C ILE A 150 -1.26 1.85 8.04
N ILE A 151 -0.65 1.04 7.18
CA ILE A 151 -1.23 0.72 5.86
C ILE A 151 -2.57 0.00 5.98
N ASP A 152 -2.75 -0.85 6.98
CA ASP A 152 -4.03 -1.52 7.21
C ASP A 152 -5.12 -0.51 7.63
N VAL A 153 -4.78 0.50 8.43
CA VAL A 153 -5.69 1.64 8.73
C VAL A 153 -6.06 2.39 7.45
N VAL A 154 -5.09 2.69 6.59
CA VAL A 154 -5.33 3.35 5.29
C VAL A 154 -6.30 2.55 4.43
N ARG A 155 -6.10 1.24 4.31
CA ARG A 155 -6.97 0.33 3.55
C ARG A 155 -8.38 0.26 4.13
N GLN A 156 -8.49 0.27 5.45
CA GLN A 156 -9.78 0.30 6.11
C GLN A 156 -10.54 1.58 5.79
N LEU A 157 -9.92 2.74 5.95
CA LEU A 157 -10.52 4.05 5.66
C LEU A 157 -10.94 4.18 4.19
N GLU A 158 -10.15 3.62 3.27
CA GLU A 158 -10.53 3.58 1.86
C GLU A 158 -11.74 2.67 1.61
N THR A 159 -11.77 1.49 2.25
CA THR A 159 -12.90 0.56 2.13
C THR A 159 -14.19 1.17 2.69
N GLU A 160 -14.09 1.96 3.75
CA GLU A 160 -15.18 2.70 4.35
C GLU A 160 -15.60 3.94 3.54
N GLY A 161 -14.82 4.30 2.51
CA GLY A 161 -15.07 5.48 1.67
C GLY A 161 -14.69 6.81 2.31
N GLU A 162 -13.98 6.77 3.44
CA GLU A 162 -13.53 7.96 4.16
C GLU A 162 -12.39 8.69 3.44
N ILE A 163 -11.56 7.94 2.73
CA ILE A 163 -10.45 8.46 1.93
C ILE A 163 -10.46 7.82 0.54
N SER A 164 -9.75 8.45 -0.42
CA SER A 164 -9.45 7.87 -1.72
C SER A 164 -7.95 7.87 -1.93
N LEU A 165 -7.40 6.73 -2.35
CA LEU A 165 -5.98 6.58 -2.72
C LEU A 165 -5.74 6.88 -4.21
N GLU A 166 -6.79 7.18 -4.96
CA GLU A 166 -6.66 7.60 -6.36
C GLU A 166 -6.15 9.04 -6.40
N SER A 167 -4.89 9.19 -6.81
CA SER A 167 -4.34 10.49 -7.19
C SER A 167 -4.80 10.79 -8.62
N ASP A 168 -5.47 11.93 -8.82
CA ASP A 168 -5.78 12.49 -10.12
C ASP A 168 -4.53 12.62 -11.02
#